data_39cc5d8e2d3eb853a35091cded89f63c
#
_entry.id   39cc5d8e2d3eb853a35091cded89f63c
#
_cell.length_a   1.000
_cell.length_b   1.000
_cell.length_c   1.000
_cell.angle_alpha   90.00
_cell.angle_beta   90.00
_cell.angle_gamma   90.00
#
_symmetry.space_group_name_H-M   'P 1'
#
loop_
_entity.id
_entity.type
_entity.pdbx_description
1 polymer ?
#
loop_
_entity_poly.entity_id
_entity_poly.type
_entity_poly.pdbx_seq_one_letter_code
_entity_poly.pdbx_strand_id
1 'polypeptide(L)'
;MDNNREVNTMKNTIGTNVTTTIYGESHGEAIGVILDGLTPGIPVDESFIHAQLALRRPSGKISTARQEQDPFRIVSGVFEGKTTGTPLCIVIPNSQTRSKDYAATRSLARPGHADYTAYCKYHGFEDYRGGGHFSGRITAGLVAAGAIALTALRQKGITIGTHIARCGGICDRPFGDLAADIEALSTMTFAVLDEDAAKTMYARMEAIAAEGDSIGGLLETAVTGMPAGVGEPWFDTMEGLLSHALFSIPAIKGVQFGDAFDLLDAKGSEYNDPFYMKDGEVALRTNHNGGINGGITNGAPITFRCAVKPTPSIYKSQDTVDFFKNEDAKLEIHGRHDPAIIHRARVVVDSVTALVLCDVLEGRFGTDYFS
;
A
#
# COMPACT_ATOMS: atom_id res chain seq x y z
N MET A 1 22.89 -11.46 37.69
CA MET A 1 22.30 -11.87 36.41
C MET A 1 21.40 -10.74 35.95
N ASP A 2 22.00 -9.80 35.20
CA ASP A 2 21.30 -8.63 34.69
C ASP A 2 20.36 -9.06 33.56
N ASN A 3 19.07 -9.07 33.86
CA ASN A 3 18.01 -9.23 32.87
C ASN A 3 17.72 -7.86 32.23
N ASN A 4 18.64 -7.30 31.48
CA ASN A 4 18.32 -6.31 30.45
C ASN A 4 17.66 -7.05 29.28
N ARG A 5 16.42 -7.49 29.47
CA ARG A 5 15.53 -7.77 28.34
C ARG A 5 15.21 -6.40 27.74
N GLU A 6 15.85 -6.08 26.64
CA GLU A 6 15.31 -5.06 25.73
C GLU A 6 13.82 -5.34 25.56
N VAL A 7 13.00 -4.36 25.94
CA VAL A 7 11.54 -4.47 25.79
C VAL A 7 11.26 -4.41 24.29
N ASN A 8 11.18 -5.58 23.66
CA ASN A 8 10.76 -5.69 22.26
C ASN A 8 9.31 -5.23 22.15
N THR A 9 9.10 -3.98 21.75
CA THR A 9 7.77 -3.44 21.50
C THR A 9 7.22 -3.98 20.19
N MET A 10 5.92 -4.32 20.17
CA MET A 10 5.20 -4.61 18.93
C MET A 10 5.15 -3.33 18.07
N LYS A 11 5.42 -3.47 16.74
CA LYS A 11 5.50 -2.31 15.85
C LYS A 11 4.23 -2.21 14.98
N ASN A 12 3.37 -1.27 15.33
CA ASN A 12 2.21 -0.87 14.54
C ASN A 12 2.29 0.62 14.12
N THR A 13 3.47 1.20 14.27
CA THR A 13 3.78 2.59 13.95
C THR A 13 4.97 2.64 13.00
N ILE A 14 4.89 3.48 11.99
CA ILE A 14 5.95 3.81 11.03
C ILE A 14 6.13 5.32 10.98
N GLY A 15 7.30 5.78 10.53
CA GLY A 15 7.67 7.18 10.44
C GLY A 15 8.50 7.66 11.63
N THR A 16 9.12 8.81 11.47
CA THR A 16 10.00 9.44 12.46
C THR A 16 9.51 10.86 12.80
N ASN A 17 9.27 11.68 11.80
CA ASN A 17 8.76 13.04 11.94
C ASN A 17 7.24 13.07 11.82
N VAL A 18 6.72 12.40 10.77
CA VAL A 18 5.30 12.14 10.60
C VAL A 18 5.06 10.66 10.85
N THR A 19 4.48 10.33 12.00
CA THR A 19 4.25 8.94 12.39
C THR A 19 2.83 8.51 12.06
N THR A 20 2.70 7.26 11.59
CA THR A 20 1.42 6.64 11.29
C THR A 20 1.26 5.37 12.11
N THR A 21 0.26 5.31 12.99
CA THR A 21 -0.08 4.15 13.80
C THR A 21 -1.41 3.56 13.34
N ILE A 22 -1.41 2.27 12.99
CA ILE A 22 -2.65 1.54 12.65
C ILE A 22 -3.12 0.70 13.84
N TYR A 23 -4.44 0.57 14.01
CA TYR A 23 -5.04 -0.21 15.09
C TYR A 23 -6.34 -0.90 14.66
N GLY A 24 -6.76 -1.87 15.47
CA GLY A 24 -8.00 -2.63 15.31
C GLY A 24 -7.83 -3.93 14.54
N GLU A 25 -8.89 -4.73 14.51
CA GLU A 25 -9.01 -6.03 13.85
C GLU A 25 -10.22 -6.03 12.92
N SER A 26 -10.18 -6.87 11.87
CA SER A 26 -11.23 -6.89 10.84
C SER A 26 -12.62 -7.27 11.35
N HIS A 27 -12.69 -7.96 12.48
CA HIS A 27 -13.92 -8.39 13.16
C HIS A 27 -14.05 -7.81 14.57
N GLY A 28 -13.20 -6.85 14.96
CA GLY A 28 -13.37 -6.00 16.11
C GLY A 28 -14.44 -4.93 15.89
N GLU A 29 -14.65 -4.05 16.82
CA GLU A 29 -15.64 -2.96 16.77
C GLU A 29 -15.30 -1.95 15.65
N ALA A 30 -14.04 -1.59 15.54
CA ALA A 30 -13.55 -0.64 14.56
C ALA A 30 -12.08 -0.93 14.20
N ILE A 31 -11.66 -0.35 13.10
CA ILE A 31 -10.24 -0.14 12.74
C ILE A 31 -9.97 1.35 12.66
N GLY A 32 -8.72 1.75 12.64
CA GLY A 32 -8.40 3.15 12.44
C GLY A 32 -6.92 3.42 12.32
N VAL A 33 -6.62 4.72 12.32
CA VAL A 33 -5.27 5.23 12.16
C VAL A 33 -5.08 6.47 13.03
N ILE A 34 -3.89 6.63 13.55
CA ILE A 34 -3.41 7.87 14.17
C ILE A 34 -2.27 8.38 13.31
N LEU A 35 -2.38 9.63 12.86
CA LEU A 35 -1.36 10.36 12.14
C LEU A 35 -0.86 11.48 13.05
N ASP A 36 0.40 11.48 13.39
CA ASP A 36 1.00 12.45 14.31
C ASP A 36 2.23 13.09 13.69
N GLY A 37 2.48 14.35 14.01
CA GLY A 37 3.61 15.13 13.51
C GLY A 37 3.35 15.88 12.20
N LEU A 38 2.22 15.68 11.52
CA LEU A 38 1.94 16.37 10.26
C LEU A 38 1.73 17.88 10.47
N THR A 39 2.30 18.69 9.59
CA THR A 39 2.21 20.17 9.58
C THR A 39 0.77 20.66 9.88
N PRO A 40 0.58 21.65 10.76
CA PRO A 40 -0.73 22.30 10.97
C PRO A 40 -1.17 23.12 9.74
N GLY A 41 -2.48 23.23 9.54
CA GLY A 41 -3.06 24.07 8.49
C GLY A 41 -3.32 23.36 7.14
N ILE A 42 -2.98 22.09 6.99
CA ILE A 42 -3.30 21.30 5.80
C ILE A 42 -4.80 21.11 5.71
N PRO A 43 -5.44 21.42 4.55
CA PRO A 43 -6.87 21.16 4.35
C PRO A 43 -7.21 19.68 4.47
N VAL A 44 -8.25 19.36 5.22
CA VAL A 44 -8.79 18.01 5.36
C VAL A 44 -10.13 17.95 4.63
N ASP A 45 -10.09 17.47 3.39
CA ASP A 45 -11.29 17.28 2.56
C ASP A 45 -11.84 15.87 2.78
N GLU A 46 -12.91 15.76 3.56
CA GLU A 46 -13.60 14.49 3.81
C GLU A 46 -14.15 13.86 2.52
N SER A 47 -14.54 14.67 1.53
CA SER A 47 -15.02 14.17 0.23
C SER A 47 -13.88 13.47 -0.52
N PHE A 48 -12.67 14.01 -0.47
CA PHE A 48 -11.49 13.38 -1.06
C PHE A 48 -11.12 12.09 -0.31
N ILE A 49 -11.18 12.08 1.03
CA ILE A 49 -10.98 10.86 1.82
C ILE A 49 -11.99 9.78 1.40
N HIS A 50 -13.28 10.13 1.27
CA HIS A 50 -14.30 9.20 0.79
C HIS A 50 -14.03 8.69 -0.62
N ALA A 51 -13.56 9.54 -1.53
CA ALA A 51 -13.18 9.15 -2.90
C ALA A 51 -12.02 8.14 -2.90
N GLN A 52 -10.96 8.37 -2.11
CA GLN A 52 -9.83 7.44 -1.98
C GLN A 52 -10.27 6.11 -1.35
N LEU A 53 -11.08 6.13 -0.31
CA LEU A 53 -11.66 4.91 0.27
C LEU A 53 -12.53 4.16 -0.74
N ALA A 54 -13.26 4.86 -1.63
CA ALA A 54 -14.06 4.24 -2.68
C ALA A 54 -13.20 3.45 -3.68
N LEU A 55 -12.01 3.93 -4.04
CA LEU A 55 -11.06 3.23 -4.92
C LEU A 55 -10.55 1.91 -4.31
N ARG A 56 -10.53 1.79 -2.97
CA ARG A 56 -10.16 0.57 -2.27
C ARG A 56 -11.31 -0.45 -2.21
N ARG A 57 -12.56 -0.03 -2.43
CA ARG A 57 -13.72 -0.91 -2.30
C ARG A 57 -13.75 -1.99 -3.38
N PRO A 58 -14.34 -3.15 -3.06
CA PRO A 58 -14.64 -4.14 -4.07
C PRO A 58 -15.53 -3.56 -5.17
N SER A 59 -15.19 -3.83 -6.42
CA SER A 59 -15.97 -3.39 -7.57
C SER A 59 -16.06 -4.47 -8.64
N GLY A 60 -17.23 -4.57 -9.29
CA GLY A 60 -17.45 -5.50 -10.39
C GLY A 60 -17.39 -6.99 -10.00
N LYS A 61 -17.26 -7.84 -11.01
CA LYS A 61 -17.23 -9.31 -10.84
C LYS A 61 -15.87 -9.86 -10.41
N ILE A 62 -14.82 -9.04 -10.51
CA ILE A 62 -13.45 -9.40 -10.12
C ILE A 62 -13.17 -9.19 -8.63
N SER A 63 -14.17 -8.81 -7.85
CA SER A 63 -14.05 -8.51 -6.42
C SER A 63 -15.10 -9.27 -5.63
N THR A 64 -14.86 -9.37 -4.31
CA THR A 64 -15.84 -9.90 -3.36
C THR A 64 -17.15 -9.11 -3.39
N ALA A 65 -18.29 -9.80 -3.21
CA ALA A 65 -19.59 -9.15 -3.05
C ALA A 65 -19.78 -8.37 -1.74
N ARG A 66 -18.77 -8.29 -0.88
CA ARG A 66 -18.80 -7.53 0.36
C ARG A 66 -18.69 -6.04 0.02
N GLN A 67 -19.75 -5.28 0.28
CA GLN A 67 -19.73 -3.82 0.12
C GLN A 67 -19.71 -3.15 1.50
N GLU A 68 -18.58 -2.61 1.89
CA GLU A 68 -18.47 -1.72 3.04
C GLU A 68 -18.31 -0.29 2.52
N GLN A 69 -19.14 0.61 3.03
CA GLN A 69 -19.07 2.03 2.64
C GLN A 69 -17.93 2.77 3.31
N ASP A 70 -17.25 2.11 4.28
CA ASP A 70 -16.15 2.66 5.07
C ASP A 70 -16.48 4.06 5.64
N PRO A 71 -17.62 4.21 6.35
CA PRO A 71 -17.89 5.46 7.04
C PRO A 71 -16.79 5.70 8.07
N PHE A 72 -16.28 6.90 8.13
CA PHE A 72 -15.25 7.25 9.09
C PHE A 72 -15.66 8.45 9.94
N ARG A 73 -14.98 8.62 11.07
CA ARG A 73 -15.05 9.81 11.91
C ARG A 73 -13.63 10.26 12.25
N ILE A 74 -13.38 11.55 12.11
CA ILE A 74 -12.18 12.17 12.64
C ILE A 74 -12.50 12.63 14.06
N VAL A 75 -11.81 12.10 15.06
CA VAL A 75 -12.11 12.36 16.47
C VAL A 75 -11.13 13.32 17.14
N SER A 76 -10.00 13.60 16.50
CA SER A 76 -9.00 14.60 16.94
C SER A 76 -8.12 15.04 15.78
N GLY A 77 -7.35 16.13 15.99
CA GLY A 77 -6.33 16.61 15.06
C GLY A 77 -6.83 17.46 13.90
N VAL A 78 -8.12 17.79 13.87
CA VAL A 78 -8.71 18.67 12.85
C VAL A 78 -9.59 19.75 13.52
N PHE A 79 -9.42 20.98 13.10
CA PHE A 79 -10.25 22.13 13.50
C PHE A 79 -10.51 23.00 12.28
N GLU A 80 -11.78 23.41 12.08
CA GLU A 80 -12.24 24.21 10.93
C GLU A 80 -11.75 23.65 9.57
N GLY A 81 -11.78 22.31 9.42
CA GLY A 81 -11.40 21.62 8.18
C GLY A 81 -9.89 21.59 7.88
N LYS A 82 -9.03 21.86 8.88
CA LYS A 82 -7.57 21.85 8.74
C LYS A 82 -6.91 21.06 9.84
N THR A 83 -5.73 20.49 9.55
CA THR A 83 -4.89 19.85 10.56
C THR A 83 -4.47 20.84 11.64
N THR A 84 -4.39 20.38 12.89
CA THR A 84 -3.99 21.21 14.02
C THR A 84 -2.52 21.04 14.43
N GLY A 85 -1.81 20.04 13.85
CA GLY A 85 -0.48 19.62 14.28
C GLY A 85 -0.48 18.73 15.53
N THR A 86 -1.66 18.46 16.11
CA THR A 86 -1.79 17.46 17.19
C THR A 86 -2.21 16.12 16.59
N PRO A 87 -2.13 14.97 17.33
CA PRO A 87 -2.46 13.67 16.78
C PRO A 87 -3.85 13.62 16.13
N LEU A 88 -3.87 13.32 14.84
CA LEU A 88 -5.08 13.17 14.05
C LEU A 88 -5.53 11.71 14.10
N CYS A 89 -6.71 11.47 14.65
CA CYS A 89 -7.25 10.13 14.83
C CYS A 89 -8.49 9.92 13.95
N ILE A 90 -8.44 8.90 13.09
CA ILE A 90 -9.56 8.46 12.24
C ILE A 90 -10.03 7.10 12.70
N VAL A 91 -11.34 6.97 12.94
CA VAL A 91 -12.00 5.71 13.34
C VAL A 91 -12.95 5.27 12.23
N ILE A 92 -12.84 4.01 11.80
CA ILE A 92 -13.68 3.38 10.77
C ILE A 92 -14.40 2.18 11.39
N PRO A 93 -15.71 2.28 11.71
CA PRO A 93 -16.46 1.18 12.28
C PRO A 93 -16.54 -0.05 11.36
N ASN A 94 -16.56 -1.24 11.92
CA ASN A 94 -16.81 -2.48 11.22
C ASN A 94 -18.31 -2.82 11.25
N SER A 95 -19.00 -2.68 10.13
CA SER A 95 -20.45 -2.84 10.05
C SER A 95 -20.93 -4.23 9.59
N GLN A 96 -20.06 -5.04 8.98
CA GLN A 96 -20.43 -6.32 8.35
C GLN A 96 -19.55 -7.49 8.83
N THR A 97 -19.57 -7.77 10.13
CA THR A 97 -18.80 -8.87 10.71
C THR A 97 -19.66 -10.14 10.84
N ARG A 98 -19.24 -11.24 10.18
CA ARG A 98 -19.83 -12.58 10.33
C ARG A 98 -18.83 -13.49 11.02
N SER A 99 -18.81 -13.46 12.34
CA SER A 99 -17.80 -14.15 13.16
C SER A 99 -17.98 -15.67 13.27
N LYS A 100 -19.18 -16.21 13.00
CA LYS A 100 -19.48 -17.64 13.17
C LYS A 100 -18.74 -18.56 12.21
N ASP A 101 -18.36 -18.05 11.04
CA ASP A 101 -17.78 -18.86 9.95
C ASP A 101 -16.30 -19.24 10.21
N TYR A 102 -15.63 -18.57 11.17
CA TYR A 102 -14.18 -18.76 11.41
C TYR A 102 -13.84 -19.73 12.53
N ALA A 103 -14.79 -20.10 13.38
CA ALA A 103 -14.52 -20.98 14.52
C ALA A 103 -14.11 -22.39 14.08
N ALA A 104 -14.72 -22.91 13.02
CA ALA A 104 -14.46 -24.25 12.52
C ALA A 104 -13.09 -24.42 11.85
N THR A 105 -12.48 -23.33 11.36
CA THR A 105 -11.19 -23.35 10.65
C THR A 105 -10.05 -22.72 11.46
N ARG A 106 -10.28 -22.40 12.75
CA ARG A 106 -9.31 -21.72 13.60
C ARG A 106 -7.96 -22.43 13.69
N SER A 107 -7.96 -23.76 13.73
CA SER A 107 -6.74 -24.57 13.84
C SER A 107 -6.10 -24.90 12.50
N LEU A 108 -6.75 -24.56 11.37
CA LEU A 108 -6.25 -24.86 10.03
C LEU A 108 -5.48 -23.66 9.49
N ALA A 109 -4.21 -23.84 9.20
CA ALA A 109 -3.37 -22.80 8.62
C ALA A 109 -3.72 -22.58 7.14
N ARG A 110 -4.29 -21.43 6.76
CA ARG A 110 -4.48 -21.11 5.34
C ARG A 110 -3.14 -20.98 4.63
N PRO A 111 -2.87 -21.77 3.57
CA PRO A 111 -1.62 -21.66 2.82
C PRO A 111 -1.39 -20.22 2.33
N GLY A 112 -0.20 -19.69 2.61
CA GLY A 112 0.16 -18.31 2.23
C GLY A 112 -0.51 -17.18 3.02
N HIS A 113 -1.31 -17.46 4.05
CA HIS A 113 -1.87 -16.49 4.99
C HIS A 113 -1.07 -16.43 6.30
N ALA A 114 -1.42 -15.49 7.18
CA ALA A 114 -0.71 -15.27 8.44
C ALA A 114 -1.22 -16.12 9.62
N ASP A 115 -2.19 -17.03 9.44
CA ASP A 115 -2.87 -17.72 10.55
C ASP A 115 -1.87 -18.42 11.50
N TYR A 116 -1.01 -19.28 10.96
CA TYR A 116 -0.01 -19.99 11.77
C TYR A 116 1.07 -19.06 12.34
N THR A 117 1.57 -18.12 11.53
CA THR A 117 2.62 -17.20 11.97
C THR A 117 2.11 -16.21 13.04
N ALA A 118 0.84 -15.79 12.95
CA ALA A 118 0.18 -14.99 13.97
C ALA A 118 0.03 -15.78 15.27
N TYR A 119 -0.46 -17.02 15.19
CA TYR A 119 -0.56 -17.90 16.35
C TYR A 119 0.79 -18.05 17.08
N CYS A 120 1.86 -18.31 16.34
CA CYS A 120 3.21 -18.43 16.92
C CYS A 120 3.67 -17.11 17.56
N LYS A 121 3.49 -15.97 16.88
CA LYS A 121 3.95 -14.67 17.35
C LYS A 121 3.18 -14.17 18.59
N TYR A 122 1.87 -14.35 18.59
CA TYR A 122 0.97 -13.83 19.63
C TYR A 122 0.53 -14.90 20.63
N HIS A 123 1.13 -16.11 20.57
CA HIS A 123 0.88 -17.21 21.51
C HIS A 123 -0.59 -17.62 21.59
N GLY A 124 -1.33 -17.52 20.48
CA GLY A 124 -2.74 -17.86 20.39
C GLY A 124 -3.72 -16.80 20.95
N PHE A 125 -3.23 -15.60 21.28
CA PHE A 125 -4.06 -14.47 21.74
C PHE A 125 -4.50 -13.51 20.64
N GLU A 126 -4.12 -13.78 19.37
CA GLU A 126 -4.58 -13.00 18.23
C GLU A 126 -6.09 -13.16 17.97
N ASP A 127 -6.73 -12.11 17.44
CA ASP A 127 -8.08 -12.26 16.87
C ASP A 127 -7.98 -12.92 15.49
N TYR A 128 -8.25 -14.23 15.45
CA TYR A 128 -8.17 -15.03 14.22
C TYR A 128 -9.31 -14.75 13.23
N ARG A 129 -10.39 -14.07 13.66
CA ARG A 129 -11.59 -13.85 12.84
C ARG A 129 -11.30 -12.96 11.65
N GLY A 130 -11.55 -13.47 10.44
CA GLY A 130 -11.34 -12.72 9.19
C GLY A 130 -9.91 -12.27 8.93
N GLY A 131 -8.92 -12.91 9.59
CA GLY A 131 -7.51 -12.53 9.53
C GLY A 131 -7.12 -11.42 10.52
N GLY A 132 -8.04 -10.95 11.37
CA GLY A 132 -7.77 -10.02 12.47
C GLY A 132 -7.03 -8.77 12.01
N HIS A 133 -5.91 -8.48 12.67
CA HIS A 133 -5.02 -7.36 12.34
C HIS A 133 -4.23 -7.57 11.02
N PHE A 134 -4.13 -8.81 10.53
CA PHE A 134 -3.46 -9.15 9.25
C PHE A 134 -4.37 -9.01 8.03
N SER A 135 -5.62 -8.64 8.24
CA SER A 135 -6.61 -8.48 7.18
C SER A 135 -6.31 -7.25 6.31
N GLY A 136 -6.51 -7.37 4.99
CA GLY A 136 -6.52 -6.22 4.09
C GLY A 136 -7.53 -5.11 4.48
N ARG A 137 -8.48 -5.40 5.37
CA ARG A 137 -9.42 -4.43 5.95
C ARG A 137 -8.70 -3.26 6.63
N ILE A 138 -7.60 -3.54 7.31
CA ILE A 138 -6.82 -2.55 8.08
C ILE A 138 -6.28 -1.45 7.17
N THR A 139 -6.02 -1.73 5.90
CA THR A 139 -5.53 -0.74 4.94
C THR A 139 -6.48 0.43 4.70
N ALA A 140 -7.75 0.35 5.12
CA ALA A 140 -8.66 1.49 5.03
C ALA A 140 -8.19 2.67 5.92
N GLY A 141 -7.59 2.39 7.08
CA GLY A 141 -6.93 3.42 7.90
C GLY A 141 -5.79 4.11 7.14
N LEU A 142 -4.91 3.32 6.51
CA LEU A 142 -3.80 3.86 5.71
C LEU A 142 -4.28 4.73 4.55
N VAL A 143 -5.37 4.32 3.86
CA VAL A 143 -5.93 5.10 2.76
C VAL A 143 -6.56 6.40 3.26
N ALA A 144 -7.24 6.38 4.40
CA ALA A 144 -7.83 7.59 4.98
C ALA A 144 -6.76 8.61 5.40
N ALA A 145 -5.69 8.17 6.08
CA ALA A 145 -4.55 9.03 6.43
C ALA A 145 -3.77 9.47 5.19
N GLY A 146 -3.55 8.55 4.24
CA GLY A 146 -2.87 8.81 2.97
C GLY A 146 -3.56 9.86 2.12
N ALA A 147 -4.90 9.96 2.16
CA ALA A 147 -5.63 11.03 1.47
C ALA A 147 -5.23 12.43 1.98
N ILE A 148 -5.02 12.58 3.30
CA ILE A 148 -4.56 13.85 3.88
C ILE A 148 -3.11 14.11 3.47
N ALA A 149 -2.24 13.11 3.50
CA ALA A 149 -0.86 13.21 3.05
C ALA A 149 -0.76 13.57 1.55
N LEU A 150 -1.60 12.96 0.69
CA LEU A 150 -1.70 13.31 -0.73
C LEU A 150 -2.12 14.77 -0.93
N THR A 151 -3.01 15.30 -0.09
CA THR A 151 -3.39 16.72 -0.13
C THR A 151 -2.21 17.62 0.21
N ALA A 152 -1.44 17.28 1.26
CA ALA A 152 -0.23 18.02 1.64
C ALA A 152 0.80 18.05 0.51
N LEU A 153 1.09 16.90 -0.09
CA LEU A 153 2.03 16.77 -1.21
C LEU A 153 1.60 17.57 -2.44
N ARG A 154 0.32 17.52 -2.80
CA ARG A 154 -0.23 18.28 -3.94
C ARG A 154 -0.06 19.79 -3.78
N GLN A 155 -0.14 20.33 -2.56
CA GLN A 155 0.13 21.76 -2.29
C GLN A 155 1.58 22.15 -2.63
N LYS A 156 2.49 21.21 -2.61
CA LYS A 156 3.90 21.38 -3.00
C LYS A 156 4.20 20.93 -4.44
N GLY A 157 3.17 20.63 -5.24
CA GLY A 157 3.32 20.17 -6.61
C GLY A 157 3.82 18.73 -6.76
N ILE A 158 3.77 17.95 -5.67
CA ILE A 158 4.16 16.54 -5.69
C ILE A 158 2.92 15.69 -5.95
N THR A 159 2.96 14.84 -7.00
CA THR A 159 1.86 13.96 -7.36
C THR A 159 2.30 12.50 -7.46
N ILE A 160 1.37 11.59 -7.16
CA ILE A 160 1.61 10.15 -7.12
C ILE A 160 0.52 9.47 -7.93
N GLY A 161 0.91 8.49 -8.75
CA GLY A 161 -0.03 7.64 -9.46
C GLY A 161 0.50 6.23 -9.64
N THR A 162 -0.36 5.25 -9.40
CA THR A 162 -0.06 3.82 -9.55
C THR A 162 -1.04 3.18 -10.53
N HIS A 163 -0.51 2.39 -11.48
CA HIS A 163 -1.31 1.58 -12.37
C HIS A 163 -0.98 0.09 -12.27
N ILE A 164 -1.84 -0.77 -12.83
CA ILE A 164 -1.59 -2.20 -12.94
C ILE A 164 -0.72 -2.43 -14.17
N ALA A 165 0.59 -2.46 -14.00
CA ALA A 165 1.53 -2.63 -15.10
C ALA A 165 1.46 -4.03 -15.72
N ARG A 166 1.09 -5.07 -14.92
CA ARG A 166 0.96 -6.43 -15.44
C ARG A 166 0.01 -7.27 -14.58
N CYS A 167 -0.88 -8.02 -15.22
CA CYS A 167 -1.69 -9.04 -14.56
C CYS A 167 -2.06 -10.17 -15.53
N GLY A 168 -1.96 -11.43 -15.08
CA GLY A 168 -2.34 -12.58 -15.88
C GLY A 168 -1.54 -12.78 -17.16
N GLY A 169 -0.32 -12.29 -17.22
CA GLY A 169 0.53 -12.32 -18.41
C GLY A 169 0.28 -11.15 -19.38
N ILE A 170 -0.75 -10.34 -19.15
CA ILE A 170 -1.07 -9.16 -19.95
C ILE A 170 -0.34 -7.96 -19.34
N CYS A 171 0.35 -7.17 -20.16
CA CYS A 171 1.02 -5.94 -19.75
C CYS A 171 0.19 -4.73 -20.16
N ASP A 172 0.17 -3.72 -19.32
CA ASP A 172 -0.25 -2.37 -19.68
C ASP A 172 0.85 -1.65 -20.47
N ARG A 173 0.53 -0.50 -21.08
CA ARG A 173 1.56 0.39 -21.58
C ARG A 173 2.34 1.03 -20.43
N PRO A 174 3.63 1.34 -20.60
CA PRO A 174 4.38 2.14 -19.62
C PRO A 174 3.79 3.54 -19.50
N PHE A 175 4.17 4.25 -18.44
CA PHE A 175 3.91 5.69 -18.34
C PHE A 175 4.44 6.42 -19.59
N GLY A 176 3.65 7.35 -20.09
CA GLY A 176 4.02 8.25 -21.20
C GLY A 176 4.18 9.69 -20.70
N ASP A 177 3.13 10.51 -20.81
CA ASP A 177 3.06 11.79 -20.13
C ASP A 177 2.68 11.56 -18.66
N LEU A 178 3.66 11.64 -17.76
CA LEU A 178 3.47 11.36 -16.35
C LEU A 178 2.38 12.22 -15.71
N ALA A 179 2.30 13.51 -16.07
CA ALA A 179 1.29 14.41 -15.47
C ALA A 179 -0.12 14.01 -15.91
N ALA A 180 -0.30 13.76 -17.21
CA ALA A 180 -1.59 13.34 -17.77
C ALA A 180 -2.01 11.94 -17.27
N ASP A 181 -1.07 10.99 -17.23
CA ASP A 181 -1.31 9.63 -16.79
C ASP A 181 -1.68 9.60 -15.29
N ILE A 182 -0.94 10.30 -14.43
CA ILE A 182 -1.23 10.38 -12.98
C ILE A 182 -2.60 11.02 -12.73
N GLU A 183 -2.94 12.07 -13.45
CA GLU A 183 -4.25 12.71 -13.34
C GLU A 183 -5.37 11.73 -13.74
N ALA A 184 -5.23 11.05 -14.88
CA ALA A 184 -6.19 10.04 -15.32
C ALA A 184 -6.36 8.91 -14.29
N LEU A 185 -5.26 8.40 -13.73
CA LEU A 185 -5.26 7.35 -12.71
C LEU A 185 -5.98 7.76 -11.41
N SER A 186 -6.02 9.05 -11.10
CA SER A 186 -6.56 9.57 -9.83
C SER A 186 -8.01 9.16 -9.57
N THR A 187 -8.80 8.92 -10.63
CA THR A 187 -10.23 8.57 -10.56
C THR A 187 -10.56 7.17 -11.07
N MET A 188 -9.59 6.47 -11.69
CA MET A 188 -9.82 5.13 -12.23
C MET A 188 -10.01 4.10 -11.12
N THR A 189 -11.11 3.36 -11.14
CA THR A 189 -11.33 2.19 -10.26
C THR A 189 -10.53 0.98 -10.71
N PHE A 190 -10.36 0.80 -12.02
CA PHE A 190 -9.48 -0.21 -12.62
C PHE A 190 -8.35 0.52 -13.35
N ALA A 191 -7.25 0.73 -12.63
CA ALA A 191 -6.15 1.62 -13.03
C ALA A 191 -5.21 0.92 -14.03
N VAL A 192 -5.61 0.88 -15.31
CA VAL A 192 -4.85 0.41 -16.46
C VAL A 192 -4.92 1.50 -17.51
N LEU A 193 -3.77 1.93 -18.04
CA LEU A 193 -3.66 3.09 -18.92
C LEU A 193 -4.09 2.82 -20.37
N ASP A 194 -3.91 1.58 -20.83
CA ASP A 194 -4.36 1.13 -22.13
C ASP A 194 -5.72 0.43 -22.04
N GLU A 195 -6.71 0.91 -22.78
CA GLU A 195 -8.09 0.40 -22.70
C GLU A 195 -8.24 -1.06 -23.16
N ASP A 196 -7.44 -1.51 -24.13
CA ASP A 196 -7.55 -2.89 -24.63
C ASP A 196 -6.82 -3.85 -23.69
N ALA A 197 -5.70 -3.43 -23.10
CA ALA A 197 -5.06 -4.14 -22.00
C ALA A 197 -6.02 -4.25 -20.79
N ALA A 198 -6.71 -3.17 -20.43
CA ALA A 198 -7.69 -3.15 -19.34
C ALA A 198 -8.80 -4.19 -19.55
N LYS A 199 -9.41 -4.22 -20.74
CA LYS A 199 -10.46 -5.21 -21.10
C LYS A 199 -9.95 -6.64 -21.01
N THR A 200 -8.73 -6.87 -21.54
CA THR A 200 -8.12 -8.21 -21.57
C THR A 200 -7.72 -8.68 -20.17
N MET A 201 -7.14 -7.82 -19.35
CA MET A 201 -6.82 -8.11 -17.95
C MET A 201 -8.08 -8.42 -17.15
N TYR A 202 -9.13 -7.61 -17.30
CA TYR A 202 -10.40 -7.80 -16.61
C TYR A 202 -11.02 -9.15 -16.96
N ALA A 203 -11.10 -9.48 -18.23
CA ALA A 203 -11.61 -10.78 -18.70
C ALA A 203 -10.77 -11.97 -18.17
N ARG A 204 -9.44 -11.80 -18.08
CA ARG A 204 -8.56 -12.81 -17.49
C ARG A 204 -8.84 -13.02 -16.00
N MET A 205 -9.04 -11.94 -15.26
CA MET A 205 -9.40 -12.01 -13.84
C MET A 205 -10.76 -12.71 -13.63
N GLU A 206 -11.77 -12.40 -14.48
CA GLU A 206 -13.08 -13.10 -14.44
C GLU A 206 -12.94 -14.60 -14.72
N ALA A 207 -12.11 -15.00 -15.68
CA ALA A 207 -11.86 -16.41 -15.98
C ALA A 207 -11.23 -17.14 -14.78
N ILE A 208 -10.22 -16.57 -14.15
CA ILE A 208 -9.59 -17.12 -12.93
C ILE A 208 -10.59 -17.20 -11.77
N ALA A 209 -11.45 -16.19 -11.60
CA ALA A 209 -12.50 -16.21 -10.60
C ALA A 209 -13.49 -17.38 -10.83
N ALA A 210 -13.85 -17.64 -12.09
CA ALA A 210 -14.72 -18.75 -12.47
C ALA A 210 -14.08 -20.13 -12.21
N GLU A 211 -12.74 -20.22 -12.23
CA GLU A 211 -11.99 -21.42 -11.86
C GLU A 211 -11.89 -21.63 -10.33
N GLY A 212 -12.43 -20.70 -9.53
CA GLY A 212 -12.31 -20.71 -8.07
C GLY A 212 -10.89 -20.40 -7.55
N ASP A 213 -10.10 -19.71 -8.35
CA ASP A 213 -8.69 -19.40 -8.07
C ASP A 213 -8.46 -17.88 -7.92
N SER A 214 -7.21 -17.49 -7.71
CA SER A 214 -6.81 -16.10 -7.58
C SER A 214 -5.55 -15.79 -8.40
N ILE A 215 -5.34 -14.52 -8.70
CA ILE A 215 -4.21 -14.05 -9.48
C ILE A 215 -3.60 -12.80 -8.86
N GLY A 216 -2.28 -12.72 -8.93
CA GLY A 216 -1.49 -11.54 -8.57
C GLY A 216 -1.09 -10.73 -9.81
N GLY A 217 -0.15 -9.82 -9.62
CA GLY A 217 0.40 -9.02 -10.71
C GLY A 217 1.43 -8.01 -10.24
N LEU A 218 1.71 -7.04 -11.07
CA LEU A 218 2.70 -6.00 -10.87
C LEU A 218 2.01 -4.63 -10.90
N LEU A 219 2.19 -3.85 -9.86
CA LEU A 219 1.86 -2.42 -9.84
C LEU A 219 3.10 -1.62 -10.22
N GLU A 220 2.93 -0.54 -10.97
CA GLU A 220 3.96 0.46 -11.23
C GLU A 220 3.51 1.83 -10.74
N THR A 221 4.39 2.51 -10.03
CA THR A 221 4.13 3.82 -9.40
C THR A 221 5.12 4.85 -9.91
N ALA A 222 4.62 6.05 -10.19
CA ALA A 222 5.43 7.23 -10.43
C ALA A 222 5.08 8.34 -9.44
N VAL A 223 6.12 9.03 -8.94
CA VAL A 223 6.02 10.24 -8.12
C VAL A 223 6.72 11.36 -8.86
N THR A 224 6.03 12.46 -9.09
CA THR A 224 6.61 13.65 -9.73
C THR A 224 6.70 14.81 -8.75
N GLY A 225 7.54 15.79 -9.05
CA GLY A 225 7.66 17.02 -8.26
C GLY A 225 8.53 16.89 -6.99
N MET A 226 9.16 15.75 -6.75
CA MET A 226 10.09 15.62 -5.62
C MET A 226 11.32 16.49 -5.82
N PRO A 227 11.70 17.32 -4.81
CA PRO A 227 12.95 18.05 -4.87
C PRO A 227 14.14 17.10 -4.79
N ALA A 228 15.28 17.48 -5.41
CA ALA A 228 16.54 16.78 -5.20
C ALA A 228 17.06 16.98 -3.78
N GLY A 229 17.73 15.97 -3.22
CA GLY A 229 18.39 16.07 -1.92
C GLY A 229 17.52 15.64 -0.72
N VAL A 230 16.50 14.82 -0.93
CA VAL A 230 15.66 14.21 0.13
C VAL A 230 16.03 12.75 0.29
N GLY A 231 16.14 12.28 1.52
CA GLY A 231 16.61 10.94 1.89
C GLY A 231 18.03 10.99 2.44
N GLU A 232 18.47 9.87 2.98
CA GLU A 232 19.77 9.75 3.65
C GLU A 232 20.60 8.62 3.02
N PRO A 233 21.93 8.68 3.09
CA PRO A 233 22.76 7.55 2.71
C PRO A 233 22.65 6.41 3.73
N TRP A 234 22.98 5.18 3.30
CA TRP A 234 23.04 3.95 4.07
C TRP A 234 21.67 3.44 4.55
N PHE A 235 21.26 3.66 5.80
CA PHE A 235 20.15 2.90 6.40
C PHE A 235 18.78 3.51 6.16
N ASP A 236 18.69 4.83 5.97
CA ASP A 236 17.44 5.55 5.74
C ASP A 236 17.36 6.10 4.30
N THR A 237 17.85 5.28 3.35
CA THR A 237 17.70 5.60 1.92
C THR A 237 16.23 5.70 1.54
N MET A 238 15.92 6.51 0.54
CA MET A 238 14.54 6.61 0.00
C MET A 238 14.00 5.24 -0.39
N GLU A 239 14.81 4.40 -1.06
CA GLU A 239 14.41 3.03 -1.42
C GLU A 239 14.16 2.18 -0.16
N GLY A 240 15.01 2.34 0.88
CA GLY A 240 14.88 1.62 2.15
C GLY A 240 13.59 1.97 2.87
N LEU A 241 13.29 3.26 3.04
CA LEU A 241 12.09 3.75 3.73
C LEU A 241 10.80 3.40 2.96
N LEU A 242 10.79 3.64 1.63
CA LEU A 242 9.66 3.26 0.79
C LEU A 242 9.44 1.74 0.81
N SER A 243 10.49 0.92 0.66
CA SER A 243 10.38 -0.53 0.71
C SER A 243 9.85 -1.02 2.05
N HIS A 244 10.36 -0.48 3.17
CA HIS A 244 9.89 -0.83 4.52
C HIS A 244 8.38 -0.62 4.66
N ALA A 245 7.88 0.53 4.19
CA ALA A 245 6.47 0.85 4.24
C ALA A 245 5.64 0.00 3.26
N LEU A 246 6.11 -0.17 2.02
CA LEU A 246 5.42 -0.94 0.98
C LEU A 246 5.28 -2.42 1.35
N PHE A 247 6.31 -3.04 1.95
CA PHE A 247 6.20 -4.43 2.43
C PHE A 247 5.24 -4.60 3.61
N SER A 248 4.81 -3.53 4.28
CA SER A 248 3.73 -3.59 5.29
C SER A 248 2.35 -3.83 4.66
N ILE A 249 2.17 -3.49 3.38
CA ILE A 249 0.91 -3.70 2.67
C ILE A 249 0.70 -5.20 2.45
N PRO A 250 -0.44 -5.78 2.89
CA PRO A 250 -0.72 -7.20 2.67
C PRO A 250 -0.60 -7.59 1.20
N ALA A 251 0.05 -8.71 0.94
CA ALA A 251 0.34 -9.32 -0.36
C ALA A 251 1.48 -8.69 -1.18
N ILE A 252 2.10 -7.61 -0.77
CA ILE A 252 3.35 -7.15 -1.41
C ILE A 252 4.47 -8.14 -1.08
N LYS A 253 5.17 -8.63 -2.12
CA LYS A 253 6.24 -9.63 -2.01
C LYS A 253 7.54 -9.25 -2.73
N GLY A 254 7.54 -8.13 -3.44
CA GLY A 254 8.72 -7.59 -4.09
C GLY A 254 8.54 -6.10 -4.36
N VAL A 255 9.65 -5.36 -4.29
CA VAL A 255 9.73 -3.94 -4.67
C VAL A 255 10.97 -3.78 -5.54
N GLN A 256 10.85 -3.02 -6.63
CA GLN A 256 11.91 -2.68 -7.57
C GLN A 256 11.88 -1.18 -7.80
N PHE A 257 13.03 -0.52 -7.75
CA PHE A 257 13.18 0.90 -8.12
C PHE A 257 13.79 1.02 -9.51
N GLY A 258 13.26 1.96 -10.31
CA GLY A 258 13.67 2.15 -11.69
C GLY A 258 13.64 0.85 -12.50
N ASP A 259 14.63 0.65 -13.33
CA ASP A 259 14.74 -0.48 -14.26
C ASP A 259 15.69 -1.60 -13.73
N ALA A 260 15.87 -1.70 -12.41
CA ALA A 260 16.88 -2.54 -11.79
C ALA A 260 16.85 -4.00 -12.29
N PHE A 261 15.70 -4.69 -12.29
CA PHE A 261 15.60 -6.07 -12.78
C PHE A 261 15.50 -6.19 -14.30
N ASP A 262 15.12 -5.13 -14.99
CA ASP A 262 14.96 -5.14 -16.44
C ASP A 262 16.32 -4.97 -17.16
N LEU A 263 17.29 -4.33 -16.50
CA LEU A 263 18.60 -3.99 -17.04
C LEU A 263 19.78 -4.67 -16.31
N LEU A 264 19.54 -5.84 -15.70
CA LEU A 264 20.58 -6.57 -14.95
C LEU A 264 21.84 -6.90 -15.80
N ASP A 265 21.64 -7.20 -17.08
CA ASP A 265 22.71 -7.56 -18.01
C ASP A 265 23.25 -6.35 -18.80
N ALA A 266 22.73 -5.16 -18.54
CA ALA A 266 23.18 -3.94 -19.21
C ALA A 266 24.56 -3.51 -18.72
N LYS A 267 25.35 -2.93 -19.63
CA LYS A 267 26.62 -2.29 -19.26
C LYS A 267 26.37 -1.00 -18.50
N GLY A 268 27.31 -0.59 -17.65
CA GLY A 268 27.20 0.69 -16.93
C GLY A 268 26.97 1.88 -17.85
N SER A 269 27.53 1.89 -19.07
CA SER A 269 27.30 2.93 -20.06
C SER A 269 25.87 2.94 -20.66
N GLU A 270 25.15 1.86 -20.53
CA GLU A 270 23.76 1.70 -20.98
C GLU A 270 22.77 1.97 -19.84
N TYR A 271 23.18 1.65 -18.61
CA TYR A 271 22.35 1.83 -17.40
C TYR A 271 22.44 3.25 -16.81
N ASN A 272 23.62 3.89 -16.88
CA ASN A 272 23.84 5.17 -16.22
C ASN A 272 22.96 6.28 -16.82
N ASP A 273 22.34 7.07 -15.94
CA ASP A 273 21.52 8.24 -16.30
C ASP A 273 22.39 9.47 -16.52
N PRO A 274 22.61 9.94 -17.79
CA PRO A 274 23.46 11.10 -18.04
C PRO A 274 22.82 12.39 -17.58
N PHE A 275 23.56 13.18 -16.80
CA PHE A 275 23.16 14.53 -16.42
C PHE A 275 23.37 15.53 -17.56
N TYR A 276 22.52 16.56 -17.64
CA TYR A 276 22.69 17.71 -18.56
C TYR A 276 22.05 18.96 -17.92
N MET A 277 22.41 20.12 -18.48
CA MET A 277 21.82 21.39 -18.08
C MET A 277 20.59 21.69 -18.94
N LYS A 278 19.47 21.95 -18.32
CA LYS A 278 18.23 22.39 -18.94
C LYS A 278 17.78 23.68 -18.24
N ASP A 279 17.72 24.76 -18.98
CA ASP A 279 17.24 26.08 -18.51
C ASP A 279 17.94 26.56 -17.21
N GLY A 280 19.21 26.20 -17.02
CA GLY A 280 19.99 26.53 -15.82
C GLY A 280 19.89 25.55 -14.66
N GLU A 281 19.10 24.50 -14.81
CA GLU A 281 18.92 23.43 -13.81
C GLU A 281 19.54 22.10 -14.27
N VAL A 282 19.91 21.26 -13.32
CA VAL A 282 20.40 19.91 -13.59
C VAL A 282 19.22 19.01 -13.92
N ALA A 283 19.30 18.29 -15.03
CA ALA A 283 18.30 17.32 -15.47
C ALA A 283 18.96 16.00 -15.90
N LEU A 284 18.19 14.93 -16.03
CA LEU A 284 18.64 13.61 -16.48
C LEU A 284 18.04 13.28 -17.86
N ARG A 285 18.84 12.60 -18.72
CA ARG A 285 18.37 12.15 -20.05
C ARG A 285 17.53 10.88 -19.99
N THR A 286 17.83 10.02 -19.02
CA THR A 286 17.15 8.75 -18.73
C THR A 286 16.87 8.71 -17.22
N ASN A 287 16.13 7.71 -16.75
CA ASN A 287 15.77 7.58 -15.33
C ASN A 287 15.79 6.11 -14.90
N HIS A 288 16.81 5.35 -15.30
CA HIS A 288 16.97 3.94 -14.97
C HIS A 288 17.14 3.71 -13.46
N ASN A 289 17.70 4.68 -12.73
CA ASN A 289 17.82 4.66 -11.28
C ASN A 289 16.51 5.01 -10.55
N GLY A 290 15.42 5.32 -11.26
CA GLY A 290 14.12 5.60 -10.66
C GLY A 290 14.09 6.84 -9.75
N GLY A 291 14.83 7.90 -10.11
CA GLY A 291 14.81 9.18 -9.38
C GLY A 291 15.67 9.23 -8.11
N ILE A 292 16.46 8.20 -7.82
CA ILE A 292 17.21 8.07 -6.57
C ILE A 292 18.66 7.68 -6.88
N ASN A 293 19.62 8.42 -6.35
CA ASN A 293 21.04 8.12 -6.42
C ASN A 293 21.65 8.14 -5.02
N GLY A 294 22.28 7.05 -4.59
CA GLY A 294 22.91 6.94 -3.28
C GLY A 294 21.92 7.08 -2.12
N GLY A 295 20.66 6.69 -2.31
CA GLY A 295 19.61 6.79 -1.29
C GLY A 295 18.89 8.13 -1.25
N ILE A 296 19.23 9.06 -2.13
CA ILE A 296 18.80 10.47 -2.09
C ILE A 296 18.12 10.80 -3.42
N THR A 297 17.01 11.53 -3.37
CA THR A 297 16.30 11.97 -4.58
C THR A 297 17.17 12.88 -5.45
N ASN A 298 17.10 12.70 -6.75
CA ASN A 298 17.89 13.46 -7.73
C ASN A 298 17.10 14.51 -8.53
N GLY A 299 15.79 14.67 -8.21
CA GLY A 299 14.89 15.61 -8.88
C GLY A 299 14.14 15.03 -10.08
N ALA A 300 14.55 13.85 -10.59
CA ALA A 300 13.76 13.10 -11.55
C ALA A 300 12.55 12.42 -10.86
N PRO A 301 11.54 11.98 -11.62
CA PRO A 301 10.44 11.21 -11.03
C PRO A 301 10.93 9.97 -10.29
N ILE A 302 10.40 9.74 -9.08
CA ILE A 302 10.65 8.46 -8.40
C ILE A 302 9.75 7.42 -9.07
N THR A 303 10.35 6.34 -9.57
CA THR A 303 9.61 5.22 -10.16
C THR A 303 9.95 3.91 -9.46
N PHE A 304 8.91 3.13 -9.16
CA PHE A 304 9.09 1.81 -8.56
C PHE A 304 7.95 0.87 -8.93
N ARG A 305 8.19 -0.42 -8.79
CA ARG A 305 7.21 -1.48 -9.02
C ARG A 305 7.02 -2.35 -7.78
N CYS A 306 5.76 -2.79 -7.55
CA CYS A 306 5.40 -3.67 -6.46
C CYS A 306 4.79 -4.97 -6.98
N ALA A 307 5.39 -6.12 -6.62
CA ALA A 307 4.83 -7.42 -6.90
C ALA A 307 3.75 -7.78 -5.87
N VAL A 308 2.52 -7.98 -6.34
CA VAL A 308 1.36 -8.39 -5.55
C VAL A 308 1.13 -9.87 -5.76
N LYS A 309 1.26 -10.69 -4.70
CA LYS A 309 0.97 -12.12 -4.80
C LYS A 309 -0.53 -12.40 -4.94
N PRO A 310 -0.93 -13.58 -5.47
CA PRO A 310 -2.33 -14.02 -5.46
C PRO A 310 -2.92 -14.04 -4.05
N THR A 311 -4.22 -13.83 -3.95
CA THR A 311 -4.96 -13.96 -2.70
C THR A 311 -4.89 -15.41 -2.19
N PRO A 312 -4.50 -15.67 -0.94
CA PRO A 312 -4.33 -17.03 -0.44
C PRO A 312 -5.65 -17.78 -0.22
N SER A 313 -6.75 -17.07 -0.07
CA SER A 313 -8.08 -17.66 0.08
C SER A 313 -8.68 -17.94 -1.29
N ILE A 314 -8.76 -19.23 -1.66
CA ILE A 314 -9.33 -19.71 -2.92
C ILE A 314 -10.36 -20.79 -2.66
N TYR A 315 -11.24 -21.07 -3.65
CA TYR A 315 -12.29 -22.08 -3.53
C TYR A 315 -11.82 -23.52 -3.84
N LYS A 316 -10.53 -23.68 -4.14
CA LYS A 316 -9.92 -25.00 -4.37
C LYS A 316 -9.50 -25.62 -3.04
N SER A 317 -9.64 -26.95 -2.93
CA SER A 317 -9.09 -27.69 -1.79
C SER A 317 -7.56 -27.58 -1.76
N GLN A 318 -7.00 -27.27 -0.58
CA GLN A 318 -5.58 -27.05 -0.38
C GLN A 318 -5.05 -27.95 0.73
N ASP A 319 -3.83 -28.46 0.54
CA ASP A 319 -3.10 -29.15 1.60
C ASP A 319 -2.69 -28.16 2.67
N THR A 320 -2.88 -28.55 3.94
CA THR A 320 -2.53 -27.74 5.10
C THR A 320 -2.29 -28.64 6.33
N VAL A 321 -2.22 -28.02 7.49
CA VAL A 321 -2.11 -28.71 8.79
C VAL A 321 -3.17 -28.18 9.78
N ASP A 322 -3.66 -29.08 10.62
CA ASP A 322 -4.32 -28.70 11.87
C ASP A 322 -3.23 -28.57 12.96
N PHE A 323 -2.80 -27.33 13.21
CA PHE A 323 -1.68 -27.09 14.14
C PHE A 323 -2.06 -27.19 15.62
N PHE A 324 -3.35 -27.40 15.94
CA PHE A 324 -3.78 -27.77 17.31
C PHE A 324 -3.65 -29.27 17.53
N LYS A 325 -3.92 -30.08 16.49
CA LYS A 325 -3.85 -31.52 16.57
C LYS A 325 -2.49 -32.09 16.12
N ASN A 326 -1.64 -31.28 15.49
CA ASN A 326 -0.36 -31.67 14.87
C ASN A 326 -0.53 -32.78 13.81
N GLU A 327 -1.49 -32.60 12.90
CA GLU A 327 -1.77 -33.54 11.82
C GLU A 327 -1.95 -32.83 10.47
N ASP A 328 -1.68 -33.53 9.39
CA ASP A 328 -1.96 -33.06 8.04
C ASP A 328 -3.49 -32.95 7.84
N ALA A 329 -3.90 -31.94 7.09
CA ALA A 329 -5.30 -31.66 6.87
C ALA A 329 -5.57 -31.13 5.44
N LYS A 330 -6.83 -31.13 5.04
CA LYS A 330 -7.33 -30.44 3.85
C LYS A 330 -8.12 -29.21 4.28
N LEU A 331 -7.93 -28.13 3.56
CA LEU A 331 -8.68 -26.89 3.77
C LEU A 331 -9.51 -26.58 2.54
N GLU A 332 -10.81 -26.46 2.73
CA GLU A 332 -11.74 -25.91 1.76
C GLU A 332 -12.35 -24.65 2.33
N ILE A 333 -12.11 -23.53 1.66
CA ILE A 333 -12.56 -22.23 2.13
C ILE A 333 -13.89 -21.91 1.46
N HIS A 334 -14.94 -21.79 2.27
CA HIS A 334 -16.25 -21.34 1.83
C HIS A 334 -16.45 -19.90 2.28
N GLY A 335 -16.68 -18.99 1.36
CA GLY A 335 -16.84 -17.58 1.71
C GLY A 335 -16.70 -16.67 0.49
N ARG A 336 -16.56 -15.37 0.74
CA ARG A 336 -16.41 -14.37 -0.33
C ARG A 336 -14.96 -13.90 -0.37
N HIS A 337 -14.25 -14.25 -1.43
CA HIS A 337 -12.83 -13.91 -1.60
C HIS A 337 -12.64 -13.08 -2.88
N ASP A 338 -11.62 -12.24 -2.87
CA ASP A 338 -11.21 -11.47 -4.03
C ASP A 338 -10.32 -12.35 -4.94
N PRO A 339 -10.71 -12.62 -6.18
CA PRO A 339 -9.86 -13.37 -7.13
C PRO A 339 -8.62 -12.56 -7.54
N ALA A 340 -8.69 -11.22 -7.46
CA ALA A 340 -7.56 -10.34 -7.76
C ALA A 340 -7.65 -9.08 -6.92
N ILE A 341 -6.78 -8.93 -5.92
CA ILE A 341 -6.77 -7.75 -5.04
C ILE A 341 -5.97 -6.58 -5.62
N ILE A 342 -5.22 -6.79 -6.71
CA ILE A 342 -4.26 -5.83 -7.24
C ILE A 342 -4.90 -4.48 -7.58
N HIS A 343 -6.11 -4.46 -8.16
CA HIS A 343 -6.82 -3.21 -8.49
C HIS A 343 -7.18 -2.38 -7.26
N ARG A 344 -7.34 -3.02 -6.10
CA ARG A 344 -7.61 -2.37 -4.81
C ARG A 344 -6.33 -2.00 -4.08
N ALA A 345 -5.25 -2.75 -4.30
CA ALA A 345 -3.96 -2.53 -3.65
C ALA A 345 -3.30 -1.22 -4.13
N ARG A 346 -3.58 -0.76 -5.36
CA ARG A 346 -2.93 0.41 -5.95
C ARG A 346 -3.12 1.67 -5.11
N VAL A 347 -4.34 1.97 -4.64
CA VAL A 347 -4.61 3.16 -3.82
C VAL A 347 -3.95 3.06 -2.44
N VAL A 348 -3.71 1.86 -1.95
CA VAL A 348 -2.96 1.64 -0.70
C VAL A 348 -1.48 1.96 -0.93
N VAL A 349 -0.93 1.59 -2.10
CA VAL A 349 0.44 1.95 -2.49
C VAL A 349 0.59 3.46 -2.59
N ASP A 350 -0.32 4.17 -3.27
CA ASP A 350 -0.32 5.64 -3.34
C ASP A 350 -0.33 6.27 -1.94
N SER A 351 -1.20 5.77 -1.06
CA SER A 351 -1.39 6.28 0.31
C SER A 351 -0.16 6.07 1.19
N VAL A 352 0.41 4.87 1.16
CA VAL A 352 1.60 4.54 1.95
C VAL A 352 2.81 5.32 1.44
N THR A 353 2.95 5.46 0.12
CA THR A 353 3.98 6.31 -0.48
C THR A 353 3.86 7.76 -0.01
N ALA A 354 2.64 8.32 -0.03
CA ALA A 354 2.40 9.69 0.44
C ALA A 354 2.78 9.89 1.91
N LEU A 355 2.45 8.95 2.78
CA LEU A 355 2.80 9.00 4.19
C LEU A 355 4.32 9.01 4.41
N VAL A 356 5.07 8.16 3.69
CA VAL A 356 6.53 8.15 3.74
C VAL A 356 7.12 9.46 3.22
N LEU A 357 6.60 9.98 2.10
CA LEU A 357 7.11 11.23 1.54
C LEU A 357 6.85 12.43 2.45
N CYS A 358 5.73 12.49 3.15
CA CYS A 358 5.50 13.53 4.16
C CYS A 358 6.53 13.43 5.30
N ASP A 359 6.80 12.23 5.80
CA ASP A 359 7.77 12.00 6.87
C ASP A 359 9.18 12.48 6.49
N VAL A 360 9.67 12.08 5.32
CA VAL A 360 11.02 12.45 4.87
C VAL A 360 11.15 13.94 4.48
N LEU A 361 10.09 14.53 3.94
CA LEU A 361 10.08 15.95 3.58
C LEU A 361 10.09 16.84 4.83
N GLU A 362 9.28 16.54 5.85
CA GLU A 362 9.33 17.25 7.12
C GLU A 362 10.66 17.02 7.85
N GLY A 363 11.21 15.81 7.77
CA GLY A 363 12.56 15.54 8.28
C GLY A 363 13.65 16.40 7.62
N ARG A 364 13.55 16.62 6.32
CA ARG A 364 14.52 17.40 5.55
C ARG A 364 14.35 18.92 5.69
N PHE A 365 13.11 19.41 5.69
CA PHE A 365 12.79 20.84 5.56
C PHE A 365 12.16 21.44 6.82
N GLY A 366 11.80 20.62 7.81
CA GLY A 366 11.16 21.04 9.06
C GLY A 366 9.64 20.84 9.06
N THR A 367 9.07 20.88 10.27
CA THR A 367 7.65 20.59 10.55
C THR A 367 6.67 21.58 9.92
N ASP A 368 7.13 22.71 9.42
CA ASP A 368 6.29 23.72 8.75
C ASP A 368 6.39 23.65 7.22
N TYR A 369 6.98 22.56 6.68
CA TYR A 369 7.21 22.45 5.24
C TYR A 369 5.93 22.55 4.41
N PHE A 370 4.83 22.01 4.90
CA PHE A 370 3.54 22.02 4.19
C PHE A 370 2.64 23.21 4.52
N SER A 371 3.10 24.12 5.37
CA SER A 371 2.35 25.36 5.70
C SER A 371 2.30 26.36 4.52
#